data_7d5893286a82b572c92cc30fc77cc722
#
_entry.id   7d5893286a82b572c92cc30fc77cc722
#
_cell.length_a   1.000
_cell.length_b   1.000
_cell.length_c   1.000
_cell.angle_alpha   90.00
_cell.angle_beta   90.00
_cell.angle_gamma   90.00
#
_symmetry.space_group_name_H-M   'P 1'
#
loop_
_entity.id
_entity.type
_entity.pdbx_description
1 polymer ?
#
loop_
_entity_poly.entity_id
_entity_poly.type
_entity_poly.pdbx_seq_one_letter_code
_entity_poly.pdbx_strand_id
1 'polypeptide(L)'
;MQVEKNLENGILTVKVNGRLDTNTAQELEAELKLDGVKEVVFDFAGLEYIASAGLRILLTVQKAMMACDGTMKVANPNAMVSGVFDMTGLSGVFTIV
;
A
#
# COMPACT_ATOMS: atom_id res chain seq x y z
N MET A 1 -4.42 -6.02 12.88
CA MET A 1 -4.40 -5.03 11.77
C MET A 1 -5.79 -4.52 11.51
N GLN A 2 -5.93 -3.24 11.27
CA GLN A 2 -7.20 -2.62 10.91
C GLN A 2 -7.04 -1.95 9.54
N VAL A 3 -8.04 -2.10 8.69
CA VAL A 3 -8.03 -1.52 7.35
C VAL A 3 -9.30 -0.68 7.18
N GLU A 4 -9.12 0.58 6.79
CA GLU A 4 -10.23 1.46 6.44
C GLU A 4 -10.06 1.85 4.98
N LYS A 5 -11.14 1.78 4.22
CA LYS A 5 -11.14 2.09 2.78
C LYS A 5 -12.12 3.20 2.49
N ASN A 6 -11.73 4.09 1.60
CA ASN A 6 -12.60 5.12 1.08
C ASN A 6 -12.38 5.25 -0.42
N LEU A 7 -13.43 5.09 -1.20
CA LEU A 7 -13.37 5.25 -2.66
C LEU A 7 -14.17 6.48 -3.04
N GLU A 8 -13.51 7.45 -3.67
CA GLU A 8 -14.11 8.72 -4.05
C GLU A 8 -13.47 9.23 -5.33
N ASN A 9 -14.26 9.48 -6.34
CA ASN A 9 -13.78 10.01 -7.63
C ASN A 9 -12.65 9.16 -8.27
N GLY A 10 -12.74 7.85 -8.15
CA GLY A 10 -11.73 6.94 -8.69
C GLY A 10 -10.47 6.80 -7.82
N ILE A 11 -10.42 7.46 -6.67
CA ILE A 11 -9.30 7.38 -5.74
C ILE A 11 -9.67 6.49 -4.58
N LEU A 12 -8.96 5.38 -4.43
CA LEU A 12 -9.12 4.47 -3.30
C LEU A 12 -8.05 4.77 -2.26
N THR A 13 -8.46 5.28 -1.12
CA THR A 13 -7.57 5.48 0.01
C THR A 13 -7.70 4.28 0.95
N VAL A 14 -6.58 3.63 1.23
CA VAL A 14 -6.52 2.44 2.09
C VAL A 14 -5.67 2.79 3.31
N LYS A 15 -6.32 2.93 4.44
CA LYS A 15 -5.66 3.24 5.70
C LYS A 15 -5.37 1.93 6.43
N VAL A 16 -4.10 1.66 6.68
CA VAL A 16 -3.66 0.41 7.30
C VAL A 16 -3.00 0.71 8.65
N ASN A 17 -3.56 0.17 9.72
CA ASN A 17 -3.05 0.35 11.08
C ASN A 17 -2.58 -0.98 11.64
N GLY A 18 -1.47 -0.97 12.36
CA GLY A 18 -0.91 -2.14 13.02
C GLY A 18 0.28 -2.71 12.27
N ARG A 19 0.30 -4.02 12.08
CA ARG A 19 1.43 -4.73 11.48
C ARG A 19 0.99 -5.40 10.18
N LEU A 20 1.76 -5.18 9.13
CA LEU A 20 1.53 -5.82 7.84
C LEU A 20 2.59 -6.92 7.66
N ASP A 21 2.26 -8.10 8.13
CA ASP A 21 3.12 -9.29 8.09
C ASP A 21 2.52 -10.37 7.18
N THR A 22 3.09 -11.58 7.22
CA THR A 22 2.65 -12.68 6.36
C THR A 22 1.17 -13.04 6.57
N ASN A 23 0.69 -12.99 7.80
CA ASN A 23 -0.71 -13.34 8.11
C ASN A 23 -1.67 -12.24 7.72
N THR A 24 -1.35 -10.99 8.06
CA THR A 24 -2.23 -9.86 7.81
C THR A 24 -2.20 -9.41 6.35
N ALA A 25 -1.13 -9.73 5.62
CA ALA A 25 -1.04 -9.41 4.20
C ALA A 25 -2.18 -10.04 3.41
N GLN A 26 -2.56 -11.28 3.72
CA GLN A 26 -3.67 -11.96 3.07
C GLN A 26 -4.99 -11.26 3.34
N GLU A 27 -5.18 -10.75 4.56
CA GLU A 27 -6.38 -9.99 4.93
C GLU A 27 -6.46 -8.70 4.13
N LEU A 28 -5.34 -8.00 3.99
CA LEU A 28 -5.30 -6.77 3.20
C LEU A 28 -5.61 -7.05 1.74
N GLU A 29 -5.00 -8.08 1.17
CA GLU A 29 -5.20 -8.43 -0.23
C GLU A 29 -6.67 -8.72 -0.53
N ALA A 30 -7.36 -9.41 0.38
CA ALA A 30 -8.78 -9.71 0.24
C ALA A 30 -9.67 -8.46 0.26
N GLU A 31 -9.17 -7.37 0.86
CA GLU A 31 -9.90 -6.11 0.95
C GLU A 31 -9.70 -5.22 -0.29
N LEU A 32 -8.70 -5.54 -1.14
CA LEU A 32 -8.37 -4.69 -2.27
C LEU A 32 -9.16 -5.08 -3.51
N LYS A 33 -10.07 -4.21 -3.92
CA LYS A 33 -10.84 -4.34 -5.16
C LYS A 33 -10.56 -3.11 -5.99
N LEU A 34 -9.91 -3.32 -7.14
CA LEU A 34 -9.38 -2.22 -7.92
C LEU A 34 -10.21 -1.88 -9.17
N ASP A 35 -11.39 -2.48 -9.32
CA ASP A 35 -12.27 -2.20 -10.46
C ASP A 35 -12.71 -0.74 -10.46
N GLY A 36 -12.41 -0.03 -11.54
CA GLY A 36 -12.76 1.38 -11.68
C GLY A 36 -11.88 2.33 -10.88
N VAL A 37 -10.86 1.83 -10.20
CA VAL A 37 -9.93 2.65 -9.42
C VAL A 37 -8.86 3.21 -10.34
N LYS A 38 -8.61 4.51 -10.25
CA LYS A 38 -7.57 5.20 -11.03
C LYS A 38 -6.34 5.53 -10.20
N GLU A 39 -6.49 5.68 -8.89
CA GLU A 39 -5.38 5.93 -7.98
C GLU A 39 -5.62 5.19 -6.68
N VAL A 40 -4.56 4.55 -6.16
CA VAL A 40 -4.59 3.94 -4.84
C VAL A 40 -3.62 4.71 -3.95
N VAL A 41 -4.10 5.13 -2.78
CA VAL A 41 -3.26 5.77 -1.78
C VAL A 41 -3.27 4.90 -0.53
N PHE A 42 -2.11 4.34 -0.19
CA PHE A 42 -1.95 3.63 1.08
C PHE A 42 -1.53 4.64 2.14
N ASP A 43 -2.38 4.84 3.13
CA ASP A 43 -2.06 5.70 4.27
C ASP A 43 -1.48 4.83 5.38
N PHE A 44 -0.19 4.96 5.62
CA PHE A 44 0.55 4.17 6.59
C PHE A 44 0.83 4.93 7.89
N ALA A 45 0.10 6.01 8.16
CA ALA A 45 0.30 6.77 9.41
C ALA A 45 0.21 5.89 10.66
N GLY A 46 -0.65 4.87 10.64
CA GLY A 46 -0.81 3.93 11.75
C GLY A 46 -0.11 2.58 11.55
N LEU A 47 0.68 2.44 10.49
CA LEU A 47 1.38 1.17 10.23
C LEU A 47 2.69 1.14 11.01
N GLU A 48 2.85 0.13 11.86
CA GLU A 48 4.02 0.00 12.74
C GLU A 48 5.15 -0.81 12.11
N TYR A 49 4.80 -1.77 11.23
CA TYR A 49 5.75 -2.73 10.69
C TYR A 49 5.28 -3.28 9.35
N ILE A 50 6.22 -3.52 8.42
CA ILE A 50 5.92 -4.17 7.14
C ILE A 50 6.95 -5.26 6.86
N ALA A 51 6.46 -6.46 6.50
CA ALA A 51 7.28 -7.58 6.10
C ALA A 51 7.26 -7.74 4.58
N SER A 52 8.06 -8.67 4.07
CA SER A 52 8.16 -8.92 2.63
C SER A 52 6.82 -9.28 1.97
N ALA A 53 5.94 -9.95 2.70
CA ALA A 53 4.59 -10.26 2.19
C ALA A 53 3.78 -9.00 1.95
N GLY A 54 3.94 -7.99 2.80
CA GLY A 54 3.29 -6.68 2.62
C GLY A 54 3.87 -5.94 1.42
N LEU A 55 5.18 -5.97 1.26
CA LEU A 55 5.84 -5.35 0.11
C LEU A 55 5.37 -5.96 -1.20
N ARG A 56 5.12 -7.27 -1.22
CA ARG A 56 4.61 -7.96 -2.40
C ARG A 56 3.24 -7.43 -2.79
N ILE A 57 2.37 -7.17 -1.83
CA ILE A 57 1.04 -6.61 -2.11
C ILE A 57 1.17 -5.21 -2.72
N LEU A 58 2.05 -4.37 -2.17
CA LEU A 58 2.28 -3.03 -2.73
C LEU A 58 2.78 -3.13 -4.18
N LEU A 59 3.68 -4.06 -4.46
CA LEU A 59 4.17 -4.27 -5.82
C LEU A 59 3.07 -4.75 -6.76
N THR A 60 2.21 -5.64 -6.29
CA THR A 60 1.07 -6.13 -7.08
C THR A 60 0.12 -4.98 -7.43
N VAL A 61 -0.18 -4.12 -6.46
CA VAL A 61 -1.04 -2.96 -6.69
C VAL A 61 -0.39 -1.96 -7.64
N GLN A 62 0.92 -1.72 -7.47
CA GLN A 62 1.67 -0.83 -8.34
C GLN A 62 1.58 -1.29 -9.79
N LYS A 63 1.79 -2.58 -10.04
CA LYS A 63 1.69 -3.15 -11.38
C LYS A 63 0.29 -3.04 -11.95
N ALA A 64 -0.72 -3.31 -11.13
CA ALA A 64 -2.11 -3.22 -11.57
C ALA A 64 -2.48 -1.79 -11.96
N MET A 65 -2.02 -0.80 -11.19
CA MET A 65 -2.27 0.60 -11.51
C MET A 65 -1.55 1.03 -12.79
N MET A 66 -0.30 0.61 -12.96
CA MET A 66 0.44 0.89 -14.19
C MET A 66 -0.26 0.30 -15.42
N ALA A 67 -0.84 -0.89 -15.29
CA ALA A 67 -1.53 -1.55 -16.39
C ALA A 67 -2.80 -0.82 -16.85
N CYS A 68 -3.40 -0.01 -15.99
CA CYS A 68 -4.61 0.77 -16.34
C CYS A 68 -4.34 2.28 -16.41
N ASP A 69 -3.07 2.67 -16.53
CA ASP A 69 -2.62 4.07 -16.55
C ASP A 69 -3.01 4.83 -15.28
N GLY A 70 -3.12 4.10 -14.17
CA GLY A 70 -3.39 4.67 -12.87
C GLY A 70 -2.10 4.90 -12.08
N THR A 71 -2.26 5.31 -10.83
CA THR A 71 -1.14 5.59 -9.94
C THR A 71 -1.32 4.94 -8.57
N MET A 72 -0.21 4.66 -7.90
CA MET A 72 -0.22 4.21 -6.51
C MET A 72 0.71 5.10 -5.70
N LYS A 73 0.23 5.56 -4.55
CA LYS A 73 1.02 6.38 -3.64
C LYS A 73 1.03 5.75 -2.26
N VAL A 74 2.12 5.98 -1.54
CA VAL A 74 2.25 5.57 -0.13
C VAL A 74 2.44 6.83 0.69
N ALA A 75 1.51 7.08 1.61
CA ALA A 75 1.51 8.28 2.43
C ALA A 75 1.92 7.95 3.87
N ASN A 76 2.71 8.82 4.46
CA ASN A 76 3.04 8.81 5.89
C ASN A 76 3.72 7.53 6.41
N PRO A 77 4.66 6.91 5.69
CA PRO A 77 5.36 5.76 6.26
C PRO A 77 6.24 6.23 7.43
N ASN A 78 6.28 5.46 8.51
CA ASN A 78 7.17 5.77 9.62
C ASN A 78 8.63 5.45 9.26
N ALA A 79 9.56 5.77 10.15
CA ALA A 79 10.99 5.57 9.90
C ALA A 79 11.34 4.10 9.63
N MET A 80 10.70 3.17 10.34
CA MET A 80 10.93 1.74 10.14
C MET A 80 10.46 1.28 8.77
N VAL A 81 9.26 1.66 8.35
CA VAL A 81 8.71 1.29 7.05
C VAL A 81 9.51 1.96 5.92
N SER A 82 9.86 3.23 6.08
CA SER A 82 10.71 3.95 5.12
C SER A 82 12.07 3.29 4.98
N GLY A 83 12.65 2.84 6.11
CA GLY A 83 13.91 2.13 6.11
C GLY A 83 13.86 0.82 5.33
N VAL A 84 12.75 0.09 5.44
CA VAL A 84 12.55 -1.14 4.65
C VAL A 84 12.47 -0.82 3.16
N PHE A 85 11.77 0.24 2.78
CA PHE A 85 11.71 0.67 1.38
C PHE A 85 13.10 1.02 0.85
N ASP A 86 13.91 1.74 1.65
CA ASP A 86 15.27 2.11 1.25
C ASP A 86 16.15 0.88 1.10
N MET A 87 16.12 -0.05 2.06
CA MET A 87 16.93 -1.26 2.03
C MET A 87 16.62 -2.18 0.86
N THR A 88 15.37 -2.20 0.42
CA THR A 88 14.92 -3.06 -0.69
C THR A 88 14.98 -2.34 -2.03
N GLY A 89 15.33 -1.06 -2.06
CA GLY A 89 15.33 -0.26 -3.29
C GLY A 89 13.94 0.20 -3.72
N LEU A 90 12.92 -0.09 -2.93
CA LEU A 90 11.52 0.21 -3.31
C LEU A 90 11.15 1.67 -3.13
N SER A 91 11.96 2.44 -2.37
CA SER A 91 11.75 3.89 -2.27
C SER A 91 11.88 4.60 -3.62
N GLY A 92 12.62 4.01 -4.56
CA GLY A 92 12.72 4.51 -5.93
C GLY A 92 11.63 3.99 -6.87
N VAL A 93 10.85 3.00 -6.42
CA VAL A 93 9.77 2.39 -7.21
C VAL A 93 8.42 2.96 -6.80
N PHE A 94 8.18 3.10 -5.50
CA PHE A 94 6.93 3.64 -4.98
C PHE A 94 6.97 5.16 -4.93
N THR A 95 5.83 5.79 -5.17
CA THR A 95 5.67 7.24 -4.97
C THR A 95 5.33 7.47 -3.50
N ILE A 96 6.28 8.00 -2.75
CA ILE A 96 6.10 8.29 -1.32
C ILE A 96 5.71 9.77 -1.17
N VAL A 97 4.64 10.01 -0.44
CA VAL A 97 4.14 11.37 -0.21
C VAL A 97 3.99 11.72 1.25
#